data_67299b39b0e77d583244ee3d9d4a724f
#
_entry.id   67299b39b0e77d583244ee3d9d4a724f
#
_cell.length_a   1.000
_cell.length_b   1.000
_cell.length_c   1.000
_cell.angle_alpha   90.00
_cell.angle_beta   90.00
_cell.angle_gamma   90.00
#
_symmetry.space_group_name_H-M   'P 1'
#
loop_
_entity.id
_entity.type
_entity.pdbx_description
1 polymer ?
#
loop_
_entity_poly.entity_id
_entity_poly.type
_entity_poly.pdbx_seq_one_letter_code
_entity_poly.pdbx_strand_id
1 'polypeptide(L)'
;MEPSILIALCWLLFAATHIGLASRRVRPALVARLGPSSFSYLFSFVAIVTFGLLLHVLSLHQHAGAAGPDLGRFTPVGAIGIVTITTGVVLTIAALQSPPASTLALFIPGGVKEPYGLERVTRHPFFVGTALLGTGHVLLASRMVGVVAFGGLAIYSIAGAMHQDGKLRRELGEHFAAYLDQTSLVPFAAIVAGRQRLVARELPLAGIAVGLLLAFALRSVHSSILADGGAWAIGVMVLGPLVATWLTLLRRRRSRRTRGHADASRVTA
;
A
#
# COMPACT_ATOMS: atom_id res chain seq x y z
N MET A 1 23.71 6.75 19.24
CA MET A 1 22.24 6.83 19.43
C MET A 1 21.71 5.41 19.31
N GLU A 2 20.75 5.04 20.12
CA GLU A 2 20.15 3.71 20.06
C GLU A 2 19.46 3.51 18.70
N PRO A 3 19.71 2.38 17.98
CA PRO A 3 19.24 2.19 16.61
C PRO A 3 17.73 2.27 16.41
N SER A 4 16.92 1.84 17.36
CA SER A 4 15.45 1.95 17.26
C SER A 4 14.97 3.40 17.28
N ILE A 5 15.69 4.29 17.97
CA ILE A 5 15.41 5.74 17.94
C ILE A 5 15.69 6.34 16.57
N LEU A 6 16.79 5.90 15.91
CA LEU A 6 17.06 6.34 14.53
C LEU A 6 15.94 5.95 13.56
N ILE A 7 15.44 4.72 13.67
CA ILE A 7 14.30 4.25 12.85
C ILE A 7 13.05 5.08 13.15
N ALA A 8 12.77 5.36 14.43
CA ALA A 8 11.62 6.20 14.80
C ALA A 8 11.74 7.62 14.21
N LEU A 9 12.94 8.23 14.23
CA LEU A 9 13.18 9.52 13.60
C LEU A 9 13.00 9.48 12.07
N CYS A 10 13.45 8.40 11.41
CA CYS A 10 13.20 8.22 9.98
C CYS A 10 11.70 8.10 9.67
N TRP A 11 10.93 7.39 10.50
CA TRP A 11 9.46 7.34 10.39
C TRP A 11 8.81 8.71 10.58
N LEU A 12 9.26 9.48 11.58
CA LEU A 12 8.77 10.85 11.81
C LEU A 12 9.07 11.76 10.61
N LEU A 13 10.28 11.67 10.07
CA LEU A 13 10.67 12.42 8.88
C LEU A 13 9.79 12.06 7.67
N PHE A 14 9.63 10.76 7.40
CA PHE A 14 8.77 10.29 6.32
C PHE A 14 7.32 10.74 6.51
N ALA A 15 6.74 10.52 7.68
CA ALA A 15 5.37 10.90 7.99
C ALA A 15 5.15 12.42 7.91
N ALA A 16 6.05 13.21 8.49
CA ALA A 16 5.96 14.67 8.47
C ALA A 16 6.03 15.23 7.05
N THR A 17 6.97 14.76 6.23
CA THR A 17 7.08 15.19 4.83
C THR A 17 5.91 14.72 3.99
N HIS A 18 5.52 13.45 4.11
CA HIS A 18 4.44 12.86 3.30
C HIS A 18 3.07 13.46 3.63
N ILE A 19 2.73 13.57 4.92
CA ILE A 19 1.47 14.18 5.37
C ILE A 19 1.52 15.70 5.18
N GLY A 20 2.66 16.32 5.47
CA GLY A 20 2.85 17.78 5.32
C GLY A 20 2.64 18.24 3.89
N LEU A 21 3.30 17.60 2.92
CA LEU A 21 3.13 17.91 1.50
C LEU A 21 1.71 17.60 0.97
N ALA A 22 1.07 16.55 1.50
CA ALA A 22 -0.31 16.19 1.15
C ALA A 22 -1.36 17.05 1.87
N SER A 23 -0.95 17.92 2.81
CA SER A 23 -1.87 18.72 3.64
C SER A 23 -2.68 19.72 2.82
N ARG A 24 -3.83 20.13 3.38
CA ARG A 24 -4.77 21.06 2.74
C ARG A 24 -4.20 22.45 2.50
N ARG A 25 -3.19 22.87 3.28
CA ARG A 25 -2.54 24.19 3.14
C ARG A 25 -1.39 24.15 2.15
N VAL A 26 -0.53 23.13 2.26
CA VAL A 26 0.71 23.06 1.48
C VAL A 26 0.45 22.57 0.06
N ARG A 27 -0.34 21.49 -0.12
CA ARG A 27 -0.60 20.92 -1.45
C ARG A 27 -1.19 21.90 -2.45
N PRO A 28 -2.29 22.64 -2.16
CA PRO A 28 -2.84 23.61 -3.12
C PRO A 28 -1.86 24.74 -3.45
N ALA A 29 -1.13 25.24 -2.46
CA ALA A 29 -0.13 26.30 -2.66
C ALA A 29 1.01 25.85 -3.57
N LEU A 30 1.51 24.62 -3.39
CA LEU A 30 2.56 24.05 -4.25
C LEU A 30 2.04 23.72 -5.65
N VAL A 31 0.83 23.17 -5.76
CA VAL A 31 0.19 22.90 -7.07
C VAL A 31 -0.04 24.17 -7.85
N ALA A 32 -0.47 25.26 -7.18
CA ALA A 32 -0.66 26.57 -7.84
C ALA A 32 0.66 27.15 -8.38
N ARG A 33 1.80 26.89 -7.69
CA ARG A 33 3.12 27.40 -8.10
C ARG A 33 3.86 26.51 -9.11
N LEU A 34 3.79 25.20 -8.95
CA LEU A 34 4.57 24.23 -9.71
C LEU A 34 3.78 23.54 -10.82
N GLY A 35 2.47 23.61 -10.76
CA GLY A 35 1.58 22.78 -11.56
C GLY A 35 1.40 21.37 -10.98
N PRO A 36 0.31 20.67 -11.35
CA PRO A 36 -0.06 19.38 -10.76
C PRO A 36 0.95 18.25 -11.03
N SER A 37 1.55 18.23 -12.24
CA SER A 37 2.53 17.21 -12.61
C SER A 37 3.84 17.37 -11.85
N SER A 38 4.40 18.60 -11.80
CA SER A 38 5.64 18.89 -11.08
C SER A 38 5.49 18.66 -9.58
N PHE A 39 4.33 19.01 -9.01
CA PHE A 39 4.02 18.67 -7.61
C PHE A 39 4.03 17.14 -7.39
N SER A 40 3.45 16.37 -8.29
CA SER A 40 3.43 14.90 -8.17
C SER A 40 4.84 14.30 -8.22
N TYR A 41 5.71 14.82 -9.08
CA TYR A 41 7.13 14.40 -9.12
C TYR A 41 7.86 14.77 -7.84
N LEU A 42 7.72 16.00 -7.35
CA LEU A 42 8.30 16.44 -6.08
C LEU A 42 7.84 15.56 -4.91
N PHE A 43 6.53 15.32 -4.82
CA PHE A 43 5.94 14.49 -3.77
C PHE A 43 6.50 13.05 -3.80
N SER A 44 6.56 12.44 -5.00
CA SER A 44 7.11 11.09 -5.16
C SER A 44 8.60 11.06 -4.84
N PHE A 45 9.37 12.05 -5.28
CA PHE A 45 10.80 12.15 -4.99
C PHE A 45 11.08 12.22 -3.49
N VAL A 46 10.39 13.13 -2.78
CA VAL A 46 10.55 13.27 -1.32
C VAL A 46 10.15 11.97 -0.61
N ALA A 47 9.06 11.33 -1.02
CA ALA A 47 8.63 10.05 -0.44
C ALA A 47 9.67 8.94 -0.66
N ILE A 48 10.24 8.84 -1.87
CA ILE A 48 11.28 7.86 -2.20
C ILE A 48 12.53 8.11 -1.36
N VAL A 49 12.99 9.35 -1.26
CA VAL A 49 14.21 9.69 -0.52
C VAL A 49 14.04 9.40 0.97
N THR A 50 12.94 9.85 1.57
CA THR A 50 12.74 9.71 3.02
C THR A 50 12.43 8.26 3.43
N PHE A 51 11.67 7.52 2.63
CA PHE A 51 11.43 6.10 2.88
C PHE A 51 12.66 5.25 2.54
N GLY A 52 13.40 5.60 1.48
CA GLY A 52 14.67 4.97 1.14
C GLY A 52 15.72 5.14 2.26
N LEU A 53 15.78 6.34 2.87
CA LEU A 53 16.61 6.58 4.06
C LEU A 53 16.21 5.64 5.21
N LEU A 54 14.93 5.48 5.48
CA LEU A 54 14.43 4.54 6.49
C LEU A 54 14.89 3.12 6.21
N LEU A 55 14.74 2.63 4.97
CA LEU A 55 15.18 1.29 4.58
C LEU A 55 16.70 1.13 4.69
N HIS A 56 17.46 2.16 4.31
CA HIS A 56 18.91 2.16 4.41
C HIS A 56 19.36 2.09 5.89
N VAL A 57 18.81 2.94 6.75
CA VAL A 57 19.12 2.93 8.19
C VAL A 57 18.72 1.59 8.82
N LEU A 58 17.55 1.04 8.42
CA LEU A 58 17.13 -0.29 8.89
C LEU A 58 18.13 -1.37 8.47
N SER A 59 18.58 -1.36 7.23
CA SER A 59 19.54 -2.37 6.72
C SER A 59 20.87 -2.37 7.48
N LEU A 60 21.36 -1.17 7.84
CA LEU A 60 22.60 -1.03 8.61
C LEU A 60 22.47 -1.52 10.06
N HIS A 61 21.26 -1.49 10.62
CA HIS A 61 21.03 -1.71 12.04
C HIS A 61 20.12 -2.90 12.35
N GLN A 62 19.71 -3.70 11.35
CA GLN A 62 18.70 -4.76 11.51
C GLN A 62 19.03 -5.80 12.59
N HIS A 63 20.32 -5.99 12.92
CA HIS A 63 20.80 -6.91 13.94
C HIS A 63 21.33 -6.22 15.21
N ALA A 64 21.25 -4.86 15.28
CA ALA A 64 21.79 -4.07 16.35
C ALA A 64 20.70 -3.58 17.33
N GLY A 65 21.15 -2.97 18.43
CA GLY A 65 20.27 -2.33 19.42
C GLY A 65 19.63 -3.29 20.42
N ALA A 66 18.69 -2.78 21.19
CA ALA A 66 18.02 -3.50 22.27
C ALA A 66 17.27 -4.72 21.78
N ALA A 67 17.19 -5.75 22.65
CA ALA A 67 16.39 -6.96 22.37
C ALA A 67 14.91 -6.59 22.22
N GLY A 68 14.28 -7.18 21.22
CA GLY A 68 12.84 -7.15 21.01
C GLY A 68 12.12 -8.24 21.80
N PRO A 69 10.79 -8.31 21.70
CA PRO A 69 9.98 -9.29 22.42
C PRO A 69 10.22 -10.74 21.96
N ASP A 70 10.74 -10.95 20.76
CA ASP A 70 11.07 -12.25 20.15
C ASP A 70 9.98 -13.32 20.36
N LEU A 71 8.73 -12.94 20.13
CA LEU A 71 7.58 -13.84 20.33
C LEU A 71 7.58 -14.99 19.31
N GLY A 72 8.29 -14.83 18.19
CA GLY A 72 8.41 -15.83 17.13
C GLY A 72 9.09 -17.13 17.59
N ARG A 73 9.86 -17.12 18.69
CA ARG A 73 10.44 -18.34 19.31
C ARG A 73 9.38 -19.32 19.83
N PHE A 74 8.18 -18.82 20.14
CA PHE A 74 7.06 -19.66 20.49
C PHE A 74 6.36 -20.16 19.23
N THR A 75 6.40 -21.46 18.97
CA THR A 75 5.91 -22.06 17.72
C THR A 75 4.51 -21.57 17.28
N PRO A 76 3.49 -21.47 18.13
CA PRO A 76 2.18 -20.95 17.73
C PRO A 76 2.25 -19.50 17.25
N VAL A 77 2.98 -18.64 17.96
CA VAL A 77 3.12 -17.22 17.61
C VAL A 77 3.94 -17.04 16.33
N GLY A 78 4.99 -17.85 16.17
CA GLY A 78 5.79 -17.90 14.94
C GLY A 78 4.94 -18.22 13.72
N ALA A 79 4.10 -19.26 13.83
CA ALA A 79 3.17 -19.65 12.77
C ALA A 79 2.14 -18.52 12.46
N ILE A 80 1.55 -17.93 13.49
CA ILE A 80 0.62 -16.80 13.34
C ILE A 80 1.31 -15.63 12.65
N GLY A 81 2.55 -15.28 13.03
CA GLY A 81 3.31 -14.21 12.41
C GLY A 81 3.53 -14.46 10.92
N ILE A 82 3.96 -15.66 10.54
CA ILE A 82 4.19 -16.05 9.13
C ILE A 82 2.88 -15.99 8.33
N VAL A 83 1.77 -16.53 8.86
CA VAL A 83 0.46 -16.47 8.21
C VAL A 83 0.01 -15.01 8.04
N THR A 84 0.20 -14.17 9.06
CA THR A 84 -0.16 -12.76 9.02
C THR A 84 0.64 -12.01 7.96
N ILE A 85 1.97 -12.23 7.86
CA ILE A 85 2.83 -11.64 6.82
C ILE A 85 2.37 -12.10 5.44
N THR A 86 2.17 -13.41 5.25
CA THR A 86 1.74 -13.98 3.96
C THR A 86 0.41 -13.39 3.53
N THR A 87 -0.57 -13.33 4.43
CA THR A 87 -1.87 -12.69 4.17
C THR A 87 -1.70 -11.22 3.82
N GLY A 88 -0.80 -10.51 4.50
CA GLY A 88 -0.47 -9.11 4.22
C GLY A 88 0.08 -8.92 2.81
N VAL A 89 1.05 -9.75 2.39
CA VAL A 89 1.61 -9.71 1.02
C VAL A 89 0.52 -10.00 -0.01
N VAL A 90 -0.24 -11.09 0.19
CA VAL A 90 -1.32 -11.48 -0.74
C VAL A 90 -2.35 -10.36 -0.90
N LEU A 91 -2.81 -9.80 0.20
CA LEU A 91 -3.83 -8.75 0.17
C LEU A 91 -3.31 -7.47 -0.50
N THR A 92 -2.05 -7.10 -0.23
CA THR A 92 -1.39 -5.93 -0.86
C THR A 92 -1.29 -6.11 -2.37
N ILE A 93 -0.81 -7.27 -2.84
CA ILE A 93 -0.63 -7.56 -4.28
C ILE A 93 -1.97 -7.68 -5.00
N ALA A 94 -2.94 -8.39 -4.41
CA ALA A 94 -4.27 -8.52 -4.98
C ALA A 94 -4.98 -7.15 -5.09
N ALA A 95 -4.78 -6.25 -4.12
CA ALA A 95 -5.30 -4.90 -4.16
C ALA A 95 -4.69 -4.04 -5.27
N LEU A 96 -3.41 -4.23 -5.62
CA LEU A 96 -2.76 -3.51 -6.73
C LEU A 96 -3.32 -3.90 -8.09
N GLN A 97 -3.77 -5.15 -8.25
CA GLN A 97 -4.38 -5.63 -9.50
C GLN A 97 -5.84 -5.20 -9.66
N SER A 98 -6.53 -5.00 -8.55
CA SER A 98 -7.92 -4.56 -8.50
C SER A 98 -8.02 -3.35 -7.56
N PRO A 99 -7.61 -2.16 -8.03
CA PRO A 99 -7.64 -0.97 -7.19
C PRO A 99 -9.05 -0.73 -6.65
N PRO A 100 -9.20 -0.48 -5.35
CA PRO A 100 -10.51 -0.24 -4.74
C PRO A 100 -11.21 0.97 -5.35
N ALA A 101 -12.53 0.92 -5.41
CA ALA A 101 -13.36 2.00 -5.93
C ALA A 101 -13.12 3.32 -5.18
N SER A 102 -12.89 3.24 -3.88
CA SER A 102 -12.57 4.40 -3.03
C SER A 102 -11.28 5.13 -3.45
N THR A 103 -10.29 4.41 -3.99
CA THR A 103 -9.04 5.01 -4.48
C THR A 103 -9.24 5.73 -5.82
N LEU A 104 -10.15 5.24 -6.65
CA LEU A 104 -10.43 5.78 -7.98
C LEU A 104 -11.60 6.77 -7.98
N ALA A 105 -12.38 6.86 -6.91
CA ALA A 105 -13.61 7.63 -6.85
C ALA A 105 -13.43 9.12 -7.21
N LEU A 106 -12.26 9.69 -6.92
CA LEU A 106 -11.92 11.08 -7.26
C LEU A 106 -11.63 11.30 -8.75
N PHE A 107 -11.42 10.22 -9.52
CA PHE A 107 -11.04 10.27 -10.92
C PHE A 107 -12.14 9.75 -11.86
N ILE A 108 -13.26 9.25 -11.30
CA ILE A 108 -14.35 8.67 -12.06
C ILE A 108 -15.56 9.58 -11.99
N PRO A 109 -16.07 10.09 -13.12
CA PRO A 109 -17.34 10.83 -13.16
C PRO A 109 -18.47 9.92 -12.62
N GLY A 110 -19.26 10.44 -11.64
CA GLY A 110 -20.37 9.69 -11.06
C GLY A 110 -20.13 9.09 -9.67
N GLY A 111 -18.95 9.31 -9.06
CA GLY A 111 -18.72 9.01 -7.65
C GLY A 111 -18.27 7.58 -7.35
N VAL A 112 -18.57 7.11 -6.15
CA VAL A 112 -18.18 5.80 -5.63
C VAL A 112 -19.01 4.71 -6.28
N LYS A 113 -18.33 3.64 -6.74
CA LYS A 113 -19.00 2.43 -7.24
C LYS A 113 -19.42 1.55 -6.07
N GLU A 114 -20.36 0.65 -6.34
CA GLU A 114 -20.71 -0.43 -5.41
C GLU A 114 -19.46 -1.23 -5.00
N PRO A 115 -19.35 -1.65 -3.73
CA PRO A 115 -18.24 -2.47 -3.26
C PRO A 115 -18.11 -3.76 -4.07
N TYR A 116 -16.88 -4.07 -4.52
CA TYR A 116 -16.62 -5.23 -5.37
C TYR A 116 -15.37 -6.00 -4.90
N GLY A 117 -15.41 -7.31 -4.96
CA GLY A 117 -14.26 -8.16 -4.69
C GLY A 117 -13.72 -7.99 -3.26
N LEU A 118 -12.45 -7.60 -3.14
CA LEU A 118 -11.79 -7.39 -1.84
C LEU A 118 -12.39 -6.25 -1.02
N GLU A 119 -13.08 -5.29 -1.64
CA GLU A 119 -13.74 -4.19 -0.90
C GLU A 119 -14.89 -4.66 -0.03
N ARG A 120 -15.49 -5.81 -0.37
CA ARG A 120 -16.49 -6.47 0.50
C ARG A 120 -15.87 -7.00 1.77
N VAL A 121 -14.59 -7.40 1.72
CA VAL A 121 -13.83 -7.89 2.88
C VAL A 121 -13.30 -6.72 3.71
N THR A 122 -12.66 -5.77 3.07
CA THR A 122 -12.17 -4.52 3.69
C THR A 122 -12.10 -3.42 2.63
N ARG A 123 -12.58 -2.21 2.95
CA ARG A 123 -12.60 -1.11 1.99
C ARG A 123 -11.21 -0.57 1.61
N HIS A 124 -10.17 -0.93 2.38
CA HIS A 124 -8.79 -0.54 2.13
C HIS A 124 -7.85 -1.75 2.07
N PRO A 125 -8.02 -2.68 1.12
CA PRO A 125 -7.25 -3.93 1.09
C PRO A 125 -5.74 -3.70 1.02
N PHE A 126 -5.26 -2.67 0.31
CA PHE A 126 -3.84 -2.32 0.27
C PHE A 126 -3.31 -1.91 1.65
N PHE A 127 -3.96 -0.97 2.32
CA PHE A 127 -3.53 -0.50 3.64
C PHE A 127 -3.62 -1.58 4.71
N VAL A 128 -4.67 -2.38 4.68
CA VAL A 128 -4.82 -3.51 5.61
C VAL A 128 -3.76 -4.57 5.33
N GLY A 129 -3.47 -4.86 4.06
CA GLY A 129 -2.40 -5.78 3.70
C GLY A 129 -1.04 -5.34 4.23
N THR A 130 -0.66 -4.07 4.02
CA THR A 130 0.61 -3.52 4.53
C THR A 130 0.64 -3.44 6.06
N ALA A 131 -0.50 -3.19 6.72
CA ALA A 131 -0.61 -3.23 8.17
C ALA A 131 -0.40 -4.65 8.72
N LEU A 132 -1.00 -5.67 8.10
CA LEU A 132 -0.79 -7.08 8.47
C LEU A 132 0.66 -7.50 8.26
N LEU A 133 1.28 -7.10 7.14
CA LEU A 133 2.70 -7.33 6.88
C LEU A 133 3.55 -6.76 8.03
N GLY A 134 3.30 -5.52 8.43
CA GLY A 134 3.99 -4.87 9.54
C GLY A 134 3.74 -5.60 10.88
N THR A 135 2.49 -5.91 11.20
CA THR A 135 2.10 -6.57 12.44
C THR A 135 2.74 -7.96 12.56
N GLY A 136 2.72 -8.76 11.50
CA GLY A 136 3.35 -10.08 11.50
C GLY A 136 4.86 -10.00 11.74
N HIS A 137 5.56 -9.00 11.16
CA HIS A 137 6.98 -8.79 11.42
C HIS A 137 7.25 -8.33 12.86
N VAL A 138 6.38 -7.51 13.46
CA VAL A 138 6.50 -7.13 14.87
C VAL A 138 6.44 -8.35 15.79
N LEU A 139 5.55 -9.30 15.52
CA LEU A 139 5.46 -10.56 16.29
C LEU A 139 6.74 -11.41 16.20
N LEU A 140 7.44 -11.34 15.06
CA LEU A 140 8.66 -12.14 14.81
C LEU A 140 9.96 -11.38 15.13
N ALA A 141 9.87 -10.09 15.46
CA ALA A 141 11.05 -9.25 15.64
C ALA A 141 11.83 -9.60 16.93
N SER A 142 13.07 -10.04 16.77
CA SER A 142 14.00 -10.30 17.89
C SER A 142 14.73 -9.04 18.36
N ARG A 143 14.64 -7.93 17.65
CA ARG A 143 15.26 -6.63 17.97
C ARG A 143 14.25 -5.50 17.93
N MET A 144 14.42 -4.49 18.82
CA MET A 144 13.56 -3.30 18.86
C MET A 144 13.59 -2.50 17.55
N VAL A 145 14.67 -2.54 16.81
CA VAL A 145 14.79 -1.96 15.46
C VAL A 145 13.70 -2.51 14.54
N GLY A 146 13.51 -3.83 14.51
CA GLY A 146 12.44 -4.47 13.74
C GLY A 146 11.04 -4.11 14.24
N VAL A 147 10.85 -4.08 15.57
CA VAL A 147 9.56 -3.69 16.18
C VAL A 147 9.17 -2.28 15.75
N VAL A 148 10.10 -1.32 15.83
CA VAL A 148 9.84 0.09 15.47
C VAL A 148 9.66 0.25 13.96
N ALA A 149 10.48 -0.42 13.14
CA ALA A 149 10.38 -0.35 11.69
C ALA A 149 9.01 -0.87 11.19
N PHE A 150 8.64 -2.06 11.58
CA PHE A 150 7.42 -2.71 11.09
C PHE A 150 6.17 -2.27 11.86
N GLY A 151 6.29 -1.90 13.12
CA GLY A 151 5.24 -1.24 13.88
C GLY A 151 4.88 0.12 13.29
N GLY A 152 5.89 0.89 12.88
CA GLY A 152 5.70 2.14 12.13
C GLY A 152 4.96 1.91 10.82
N LEU A 153 5.29 0.85 10.07
CA LEU A 153 4.57 0.48 8.84
C LEU A 153 3.10 0.18 9.13
N ALA A 154 2.81 -0.62 10.15
CA ALA A 154 1.44 -0.97 10.51
C ALA A 154 0.62 0.27 10.92
N ILE A 155 1.15 1.11 11.83
CA ILE A 155 0.51 2.32 12.29
C ILE A 155 0.28 3.30 11.13
N TYR A 156 1.30 3.54 10.31
CA TYR A 156 1.22 4.45 9.18
C TYR A 156 0.19 3.99 8.14
N SER A 157 0.09 2.69 7.89
CA SER A 157 -0.88 2.11 6.95
C SER A 157 -2.33 2.34 7.44
N ILE A 158 -2.61 2.07 8.72
CA ILE A 158 -3.95 2.31 9.28
C ILE A 158 -4.28 3.80 9.33
N ALA A 159 -3.33 4.64 9.72
CA ALA A 159 -3.50 6.10 9.69
C ALA A 159 -3.77 6.61 8.27
N GLY A 160 -3.07 6.05 7.27
CA GLY A 160 -3.29 6.35 5.85
C GLY A 160 -4.71 6.00 5.39
N ALA A 161 -5.21 4.82 5.75
CA ALA A 161 -6.58 4.40 5.44
C ALA A 161 -7.63 5.36 6.06
N MET A 162 -7.46 5.69 7.34
CA MET A 162 -8.35 6.62 8.05
C MET A 162 -8.30 8.04 7.45
N HIS A 163 -7.09 8.50 7.08
CA HIS A 163 -6.92 9.79 6.42
C HIS A 163 -7.64 9.82 5.06
N GLN A 164 -7.54 8.74 4.29
CA GLN A 164 -8.24 8.60 3.01
C GLN A 164 -9.76 8.62 3.19
N ASP A 165 -10.30 7.89 4.16
CA ASP A 165 -11.73 7.95 4.49
C ASP A 165 -12.18 9.37 4.80
N GLY A 166 -11.44 10.07 5.66
CA GLY A 166 -11.71 11.46 6.00
C GLY A 166 -11.65 12.41 4.81
N LYS A 167 -10.74 12.18 3.86
CA LYS A 167 -10.64 12.94 2.62
C LYS A 167 -11.84 12.69 1.72
N LEU A 168 -12.13 11.42 1.40
CA LEU A 168 -13.23 11.04 0.51
C LEU A 168 -14.61 11.44 1.05
N ARG A 169 -14.83 11.33 2.36
CA ARG A 169 -16.06 11.81 3.01
C ARG A 169 -16.30 13.29 2.76
N ARG A 170 -15.24 14.11 2.78
CA ARG A 170 -15.35 15.56 2.54
C ARG A 170 -15.56 15.92 1.08
N GLU A 171 -14.93 15.15 0.17
CA GLU A 171 -14.96 15.46 -1.26
C GLU A 171 -16.20 14.89 -1.96
N LEU A 172 -16.74 13.76 -1.49
CA LEU A 172 -17.84 13.02 -2.11
C LEU A 172 -19.14 13.04 -1.30
N GLY A 173 -19.10 13.57 -0.05
CA GLY A 173 -20.30 13.74 0.78
C GLY A 173 -21.10 12.47 1.01
N GLU A 174 -22.42 12.54 0.78
CA GLU A 174 -23.36 11.43 1.04
C GLU A 174 -23.11 10.20 0.18
N HIS A 175 -22.60 10.35 -1.02
CA HIS A 175 -22.26 9.21 -1.89
C HIS A 175 -21.20 8.32 -1.25
N PHE A 176 -20.22 8.92 -0.56
CA PHE A 176 -19.21 8.15 0.15
C PHE A 176 -19.72 7.63 1.51
N ALA A 177 -20.65 8.33 2.15
CA ALA A 177 -21.29 7.87 3.37
C ALA A 177 -21.99 6.51 3.16
N ALA A 178 -22.79 6.37 2.10
CA ALA A 178 -23.43 5.11 1.74
C ALA A 178 -22.44 3.97 1.48
N TYR A 179 -21.28 4.26 0.87
CA TYR A 179 -20.20 3.27 0.70
C TYR A 179 -19.58 2.87 2.05
N LEU A 180 -19.37 3.81 2.97
CA LEU A 180 -18.85 3.54 4.30
C LEU A 180 -19.79 2.65 5.12
N ASP A 181 -21.10 2.88 5.01
CA ASP A 181 -22.12 2.10 5.71
C ASP A 181 -22.15 0.65 5.26
N GLN A 182 -21.86 0.38 3.99
CA GLN A 182 -21.83 -0.95 3.40
C GLN A 182 -20.49 -1.68 3.66
N THR A 183 -19.41 -0.95 3.94
CA THR A 183 -18.05 -1.52 4.03
C THR A 183 -17.44 -1.36 5.40
N SER A 184 -16.29 -1.98 5.64
CA SER A 184 -15.51 -1.84 6.88
C SER A 184 -14.02 -1.70 6.59
N LEU A 185 -13.31 -0.95 7.45
CA LEU A 185 -11.84 -0.99 7.48
C LEU A 185 -11.36 -2.33 8.05
N VAL A 186 -12.00 -2.79 9.12
CA VAL A 186 -11.67 -4.08 9.75
C VAL A 186 -12.13 -5.22 8.82
N PRO A 187 -11.22 -6.15 8.43
CA PRO A 187 -11.57 -7.25 7.56
C PRO A 187 -12.75 -8.07 8.08
N PHE A 188 -13.65 -8.42 7.19
CA PHE A 188 -14.87 -9.20 7.43
C PHE A 188 -15.93 -8.55 8.34
N ALA A 189 -15.65 -7.41 9.01
CA ALA A 189 -16.59 -6.83 9.96
C ALA A 189 -17.92 -6.42 9.32
N ALA A 190 -17.92 -5.91 8.09
CA ALA A 190 -19.17 -5.61 7.37
C ALA A 190 -19.95 -6.89 6.99
N ILE A 191 -19.24 -8.00 6.71
CA ILE A 191 -19.85 -9.31 6.41
C ILE A 191 -20.49 -9.89 7.66
N VAL A 192 -19.76 -9.91 8.78
CA VAL A 192 -20.27 -10.39 10.08
C VAL A 192 -21.48 -9.57 10.54
N ALA A 193 -21.47 -8.27 10.29
CA ALA A 193 -22.59 -7.38 10.60
C ALA A 193 -23.77 -7.48 9.61
N GLY A 194 -23.73 -8.39 8.63
CA GLY A 194 -24.79 -8.57 7.64
C GLY A 194 -24.94 -7.44 6.61
N ARG A 195 -24.02 -6.46 6.60
CA ARG A 195 -24.03 -5.32 5.68
C ARG A 195 -23.40 -5.65 4.31
N GLN A 196 -22.60 -6.70 4.24
CA GLN A 196 -21.97 -7.20 3.03
C GLN A 196 -22.09 -8.72 2.90
N ARG A 197 -21.86 -9.21 1.67
CA ARG A 197 -21.76 -10.66 1.39
C ARG A 197 -20.44 -10.94 0.72
N LEU A 198 -19.80 -12.05 1.08
CA LEU A 198 -18.63 -12.55 0.36
C LEU A 198 -19.07 -13.15 -0.97
N VAL A 199 -18.54 -12.62 -2.07
CA VAL A 199 -18.84 -13.08 -3.43
C VAL A 199 -17.56 -13.65 -4.02
N ALA A 200 -17.37 -14.97 -3.92
CA ALA A 200 -16.12 -15.64 -4.27
C ALA A 200 -15.70 -15.41 -5.75
N ARG A 201 -16.66 -15.32 -6.67
CA ARG A 201 -16.40 -15.06 -8.11
C ARG A 201 -15.82 -13.67 -8.40
N GLU A 202 -15.95 -12.72 -7.45
CA GLU A 202 -15.41 -11.38 -7.58
C GLU A 202 -13.97 -11.26 -7.07
N LEU A 203 -13.47 -12.29 -6.37
CA LEU A 203 -12.12 -12.26 -5.81
C LEU A 203 -11.07 -12.27 -6.94
N PRO A 204 -10.01 -11.45 -6.82
CA PRO A 204 -8.95 -11.36 -7.82
C PRO A 204 -8.00 -12.56 -7.71
N LEU A 205 -8.45 -13.75 -8.15
CA LEU A 205 -7.70 -15.00 -7.99
C LEU A 205 -6.29 -14.94 -8.56
N ALA A 206 -6.11 -14.27 -9.71
CA ALA A 206 -4.79 -14.07 -10.30
C ALA A 206 -3.88 -13.24 -9.35
N GLY A 207 -4.43 -12.17 -8.75
CA GLY A 207 -3.72 -11.35 -7.76
C GLY A 207 -3.36 -12.14 -6.50
N ILE A 208 -4.26 -12.97 -6.04
CA ILE A 208 -4.03 -13.86 -4.89
C ILE A 208 -2.92 -14.85 -5.20
N ALA A 209 -2.96 -15.51 -6.37
CA ALA A 209 -1.93 -16.46 -6.79
C ALA A 209 -0.54 -15.78 -6.92
N VAL A 210 -0.48 -14.61 -7.56
CA VAL A 210 0.76 -13.82 -7.66
C VAL A 210 1.26 -13.41 -6.29
N GLY A 211 0.36 -12.99 -5.38
CA GLY A 211 0.71 -12.65 -4.00
C GLY A 211 1.30 -13.82 -3.22
N LEU A 212 0.74 -15.03 -3.36
CA LEU A 212 1.28 -16.25 -2.75
C LEU A 212 2.66 -16.61 -3.31
N LEU A 213 2.83 -16.59 -4.64
CA LEU A 213 4.12 -16.83 -5.28
C LEU A 213 5.18 -15.81 -4.82
N LEU A 214 4.81 -14.55 -4.74
CA LEU A 214 5.70 -13.50 -4.25
C LEU A 214 6.04 -13.70 -2.77
N ALA A 215 5.07 -14.04 -1.91
CA ALA A 215 5.34 -14.31 -0.50
C ALA A 215 6.34 -15.47 -0.33
N PHE A 216 6.20 -16.54 -1.12
CA PHE A 216 7.15 -17.66 -1.14
C PHE A 216 8.53 -17.21 -1.64
N ALA A 217 8.60 -16.47 -2.75
CA ALA A 217 9.86 -15.96 -3.28
C ALA A 217 10.56 -15.00 -2.29
N LEU A 218 9.82 -14.08 -1.66
CA LEU A 218 10.37 -13.19 -0.64
C LEU A 218 10.87 -13.97 0.59
N ARG A 219 10.19 -15.06 0.96
CA ARG A 219 10.66 -15.92 2.07
C ARG A 219 11.96 -16.62 1.74
N SER A 220 12.17 -17.07 0.49
CA SER A 220 13.41 -17.76 0.08
C SER A 220 14.61 -16.81 0.00
N VAL A 221 14.40 -15.53 -0.28
CA VAL A 221 15.46 -14.49 -0.35
C VAL A 221 15.46 -13.54 0.86
N HIS A 222 14.74 -13.88 1.93
CA HIS A 222 14.48 -12.97 3.05
C HIS A 222 15.76 -12.39 3.68
N SER A 223 16.79 -13.20 3.86
CA SER A 223 18.08 -12.76 4.42
C SER A 223 18.82 -11.74 3.55
N SER A 224 18.53 -11.72 2.25
CA SER A 224 19.21 -10.85 1.28
C SER A 224 18.44 -9.55 0.98
N ILE A 225 17.17 -9.43 1.41
CA ILE A 225 16.31 -8.28 1.04
C ILE A 225 16.91 -6.95 1.52
N LEU A 226 17.51 -6.95 2.71
CA LEU A 226 18.15 -5.77 3.30
C LEU A 226 19.69 -5.83 3.21
N ALA A 227 20.26 -6.78 2.48
CA ALA A 227 21.70 -6.77 2.19
C ALA A 227 22.10 -5.53 1.40
N ASP A 228 23.39 -5.23 1.38
CA ASP A 228 23.96 -4.13 0.60
C ASP A 228 23.26 -2.77 0.84
N GLY A 229 23.01 -2.45 2.12
CA GLY A 229 22.38 -1.18 2.50
C GLY A 229 20.92 -1.06 2.08
N GLY A 230 20.23 -2.17 1.86
CA GLY A 230 18.83 -2.21 1.40
C GLY A 230 18.67 -1.87 -0.09
N ALA A 231 19.74 -1.96 -0.87
CA ALA A 231 19.76 -1.58 -2.29
C ALA A 231 18.66 -2.27 -3.10
N TRP A 232 18.41 -3.56 -2.85
CA TRP A 232 17.32 -4.31 -3.51
C TRP A 232 15.94 -3.76 -3.19
N ALA A 233 15.65 -3.51 -1.91
CA ALA A 233 14.36 -2.97 -1.48
C ALA A 233 14.13 -1.56 -2.03
N ILE A 234 15.16 -0.71 -1.99
CA ILE A 234 15.15 0.64 -2.56
C ILE A 234 14.99 0.58 -4.08
N GLY A 235 15.71 -0.32 -4.74
CA GLY A 235 15.62 -0.53 -6.20
C GLY A 235 14.21 -0.90 -6.64
N VAL A 236 13.57 -1.85 -5.96
CA VAL A 236 12.16 -2.23 -6.24
C VAL A 236 11.20 -1.08 -5.99
N MET A 237 11.41 -0.29 -4.94
CA MET A 237 10.59 0.89 -4.64
C MET A 237 10.69 1.97 -5.73
N VAL A 238 11.86 2.16 -6.31
CA VAL A 238 12.09 3.16 -7.39
C VAL A 238 11.62 2.61 -8.74
N LEU A 239 12.02 1.40 -9.09
CA LEU A 239 11.77 0.82 -10.41
C LEU A 239 10.31 0.34 -10.57
N GLY A 240 9.68 -0.16 -9.50
CA GLY A 240 8.32 -0.69 -9.55
C GLY A 240 7.30 0.31 -10.10
N PRO A 241 7.19 1.53 -9.56
CA PRO A 241 6.30 2.57 -10.09
C PRO A 241 6.65 3.00 -11.51
N LEU A 242 7.94 3.05 -11.88
CA LEU A 242 8.38 3.39 -13.23
C LEU A 242 7.92 2.34 -14.24
N VAL A 243 8.14 1.06 -13.93
CA VAL A 243 7.68 -0.06 -14.77
C VAL A 243 6.16 -0.08 -14.88
N ALA A 244 5.44 0.08 -13.76
CA ALA A 244 3.98 0.14 -13.75
C ALA A 244 3.45 1.30 -14.63
N THR A 245 4.05 2.47 -14.53
CA THR A 245 3.70 3.64 -15.36
C THR A 245 3.98 3.37 -16.83
N TRP A 246 5.13 2.82 -17.16
CA TRP A 246 5.50 2.46 -18.53
C TRP A 246 4.54 1.43 -19.14
N LEU A 247 4.22 0.36 -18.42
CA LEU A 247 3.25 -0.64 -18.85
C LEU A 247 1.86 -0.04 -19.09
N THR A 248 1.43 0.88 -18.22
CA THR A 248 0.15 1.57 -18.36
C THR A 248 0.13 2.44 -19.62
N LEU A 249 1.22 3.16 -19.92
CA LEU A 249 1.35 3.98 -21.13
C LEU A 249 1.34 3.10 -22.39
N LEU A 250 2.01 1.95 -22.37
CA LEU A 250 1.99 0.99 -23.48
C LEU A 250 0.57 0.45 -23.75
N ARG A 251 -0.17 0.09 -22.69
CA ARG A 251 -1.57 -0.39 -22.82
C ARG A 251 -2.46 0.70 -23.42
N ARG A 252 -2.33 1.95 -22.98
CA ARG A 252 -3.07 3.09 -23.55
C ARG A 252 -2.75 3.34 -25.02
N ARG A 253 -1.48 3.22 -25.43
CA ARG A 253 -1.07 3.34 -26.84
C ARG A 253 -1.67 2.23 -27.71
N ARG A 254 -1.69 0.98 -27.23
CA ARG A 254 -2.32 -0.15 -27.94
C ARG A 254 -3.83 0.05 -28.13
N SER A 255 -4.54 0.45 -27.07
CA SER A 255 -5.99 0.66 -27.16
C SER A 255 -6.39 1.84 -28.06
N ARG A 256 -5.54 2.88 -28.18
CA ARG A 256 -5.77 3.95 -29.15
C ARG A 256 -5.56 3.48 -30.59
N ARG A 257 -4.57 2.63 -30.86
CA ARG A 257 -4.34 2.07 -32.20
C ARG A 257 -5.48 1.17 -32.64
N THR A 258 -6.00 0.32 -31.77
CA THR A 258 -7.13 -0.55 -32.11
C THR A 258 -8.41 0.24 -32.36
N ARG A 259 -8.69 1.31 -31.61
CA ARG A 259 -9.84 2.18 -31.87
C ARG A 259 -9.69 2.95 -33.20
N GLY A 260 -8.52 3.50 -33.48
CA GLY A 260 -8.27 4.20 -34.75
C GLY A 260 -8.42 3.30 -35.99
N HIS A 261 -8.06 2.01 -35.91
CA HIS A 261 -8.31 1.03 -36.99
C HIS A 261 -9.80 0.70 -37.15
N ALA A 262 -10.52 0.57 -36.02
CA ALA A 262 -11.97 0.28 -36.06
C ALA A 262 -12.78 1.48 -36.63
N ASP A 263 -12.38 2.70 -36.34
CA ASP A 263 -13.03 3.90 -36.89
C ASP A 263 -12.68 4.09 -38.38
N ALA A 264 -11.44 3.82 -38.79
CA ALA A 264 -11.05 3.88 -40.20
C ALA A 264 -11.80 2.86 -41.07
N SER A 265 -12.02 1.63 -40.57
CA SER A 265 -12.78 0.60 -41.28
C SER A 265 -14.28 0.90 -41.39
N ARG A 266 -14.84 1.74 -40.51
CA ARG A 266 -16.25 2.18 -40.57
C ARG A 266 -16.47 3.33 -41.54
N VAL A 267 -15.43 4.11 -41.87
CA VAL A 267 -15.53 5.23 -42.82
C VAL A 267 -15.36 4.75 -44.27
N THR A 268 -14.80 3.58 -44.48
CA THR A 268 -14.57 2.97 -45.82
C THR A 268 -15.61 1.93 -46.22
N ALA A 269 -16.60 1.65 -45.38
CA ALA A 269 -17.75 0.78 -45.62
C ALA A 269 -19.03 1.62 -45.77
#